data_72f3fce26d4eec75dde3d75c37be9506
#
_entry.id   72f3fce26d4eec75dde3d75c37be9506
#
_cell.length_a   1.000
_cell.length_b   1.000
_cell.length_c   1.000
_cell.angle_alpha   90.00
_cell.angle_beta   90.00
_cell.angle_gamma   90.00
#
_symmetry.space_group_name_H-M   'P 1'
#
loop_
_entity.id
_entity.type
_entity.pdbx_description
1 polymer ?
#
loop_
_entity_poly.entity_id
_entity_poly.type
_entity_poly.pdbx_seq_one_letter_code
_entity_poly.pdbx_strand_id
1 'polypeptide(L)'
;MSKAFLQGTGGGGGGDKSAALLKGTIITFTDADSEITELRDYAFYDCKAMTESELPACGKIGNYAFYQCSALEKVKGLTSPLQIGKGAFSNCVKFEGFDFSEINVTSLGENAFYMAGNSRNNPSTKRLVFDLSKSSFPVLESNVFSGTSANKTAYVDIHLPDSLGIIRTLAFAYLDNAKLYFNSLAAPTLPSAAFQGSTNFTIYAPWGGLNSYKTGTNWTAYAANIIGYMKAGELNVGDALPTVNAEGYALTWYSDETKTTEVTTVADADAMYYCEVGSQVADYYGYKVASATESVISVVGANNKKYIVGEGIPSGETLTVTTAAASEGYVPYLLTVNGSEFVSGGTLTVAGDLEIVSIYYDGEHAPVDPVFDNNSWAVIRKVFRDGDAATYWNLGDVKQVALSDGYTYGVQIVDMTAGRYLLSAGGGSSNGVLQFVKLLATDRQINSTNTNVGGFAECAMRTALNTTVYNQLPADLKAVISEVSVESGIGNSTTSGTTASDNKLFLASEYEIFGAKTYSIGASEGSPQFGYWALHNSNADRIKTKINSTSAQYWWLRSPYSGHSTNFCGVGSGGGAGFNGANGSYGVCPCFAI
;
A
#
# COMPACT_ATOMS: atom_id res chain seq x y z
N MET A 1 28.25 2.16 29.31
CA MET A 1 27.13 1.67 28.44
C MET A 1 27.76 1.14 27.17
N SER A 2 27.48 -0.09 26.87
CA SER A 2 28.28 -0.92 25.97
C SER A 2 27.83 -0.81 24.50
N LYS A 3 28.67 -1.30 23.59
CA LYS A 3 28.53 -1.51 22.14
C LYS A 3 27.14 -1.96 21.60
N ALA A 4 26.09 -1.90 22.40
CA ALA A 4 24.77 -2.46 22.11
C ALA A 4 23.82 -1.50 21.37
N PHE A 5 24.17 -0.24 21.15
CA PHE A 5 23.25 0.77 20.61
C PHE A 5 23.24 0.88 19.08
N LEU A 6 24.30 0.42 18.41
CA LEU A 6 24.43 0.49 16.96
C LEU A 6 24.55 -0.92 16.38
N GLN A 7 23.91 -1.21 15.28
CA GLN A 7 23.97 -2.49 14.59
C GLN A 7 24.68 -2.32 13.24
N GLY A 8 25.81 -3.01 13.07
CA GLY A 8 26.51 -3.16 11.80
C GLY A 8 26.44 -4.61 11.32
N THR A 9 26.48 -4.83 10.02
CA THR A 9 26.57 -6.15 9.38
C THR A 9 28.04 -6.61 9.35
N GLY A 10 28.62 -7.03 10.47
CA GLY A 10 29.99 -7.55 10.48
C GLY A 10 30.69 -7.37 11.83
N GLY A 11 31.22 -8.45 12.36
CA GLY A 11 31.94 -8.46 13.62
C GLY A 11 33.36 -7.91 13.48
N GLY A 12 33.65 -6.81 14.10
CA GLY A 12 35.05 -6.35 14.22
C GLY A 12 35.22 -4.92 14.70
N GLY A 13 35.56 -4.75 15.97
CA GLY A 13 36.57 -3.75 16.38
C GLY A 13 36.21 -2.27 16.44
N GLY A 14 34.98 -1.86 16.71
CA GLY A 14 34.68 -0.47 17.05
C GLY A 14 35.11 -0.16 18.49
N GLY A 15 36.03 0.79 18.69
CA GLY A 15 36.44 1.29 20.01
C GLY A 15 35.23 1.85 20.78
N ASP A 16 35.31 1.86 22.10
CA ASP A 16 34.26 2.39 22.99
C ASP A 16 34.05 3.90 22.75
N LYS A 17 33.15 4.22 21.82
CA LYS A 17 32.72 5.59 21.49
C LYS A 17 31.55 6.07 22.33
N SER A 18 30.97 5.20 23.15
CA SER A 18 29.78 5.49 23.96
C SER A 18 29.97 6.65 24.93
N ALA A 19 31.17 6.81 25.47
CA ALA A 19 31.49 7.92 26.38
C ALA A 19 31.74 9.26 25.66
N ALA A 20 32.23 9.23 24.42
CA ALA A 20 32.43 10.43 23.60
C ALA A 20 31.10 10.91 22.98
N LEU A 21 30.22 10.00 22.59
CA LEU A 21 28.88 10.26 22.02
C LEU A 21 27.96 10.99 23.01
N LEU A 22 28.14 10.79 24.34
CA LEU A 22 27.28 11.36 25.38
C LEU A 22 27.70 12.76 25.83
N LYS A 23 28.84 13.30 25.40
CA LYS A 23 29.39 14.59 25.87
C LYS A 23 29.38 15.69 24.80
N GLY A 24 29.10 15.37 23.53
CA GLY A 24 29.14 16.34 22.43
C GLY A 24 27.74 16.90 22.12
N THR A 25 27.70 18.12 21.61
CA THR A 25 26.49 18.74 21.05
C THR A 25 26.23 18.26 19.62
N ILE A 26 27.26 17.77 18.93
CA ILE A 26 27.19 17.20 17.57
C ILE A 26 27.76 15.79 17.63
N ILE A 27 27.04 14.84 17.03
CA ILE A 27 27.49 13.46 16.89
C ILE A 27 27.70 13.18 15.41
N THR A 28 28.96 12.93 15.04
CA THR A 28 29.35 12.55 13.69
C THR A 28 29.98 11.16 13.73
N PHE A 29 29.54 10.30 12.83
CA PHE A 29 30.13 8.98 12.62
C PHE A 29 31.31 9.11 11.67
N THR A 30 32.31 8.26 11.86
CA THR A 30 33.52 8.21 11.02
C THR A 30 33.38 7.12 9.95
N ASP A 31 34.30 7.10 8.97
CA ASP A 31 34.33 6.06 7.92
C ASP A 31 34.35 4.62 8.50
N ALA A 32 34.92 4.44 9.71
CA ALA A 32 34.89 3.15 10.42
C ALA A 32 33.46 2.73 10.87
N ASP A 33 32.49 3.63 10.82
CA ASP A 33 31.11 3.40 11.21
C ASP A 33 30.18 3.23 9.97
N SER A 34 30.72 3.20 8.76
CA SER A 34 29.99 3.12 7.48
C SER A 34 29.13 1.85 7.32
N GLU A 35 29.37 0.82 8.13
CA GLU A 35 28.56 -0.41 8.17
C GLU A 35 27.27 -0.26 9.00
N ILE A 36 27.06 0.88 9.67
CA ILE A 36 25.87 1.10 10.49
C ILE A 36 24.72 1.53 9.58
N THR A 37 23.82 0.61 9.29
CA THR A 37 22.63 0.83 8.45
C THR A 37 21.35 1.06 9.24
N GLU A 38 21.36 0.79 10.56
CA GLU A 38 20.22 1.03 11.44
C GLU A 38 20.62 1.52 12.83
N LEU A 39 19.79 2.38 13.41
CA LEU A 39 19.84 2.69 14.84
C LEU A 39 18.94 1.75 15.61
N ARG A 40 19.45 1.19 16.70
CA ARG A 40 18.68 0.36 17.62
C ARG A 40 17.70 1.19 18.46
N ASP A 41 16.77 0.49 19.08
CA ASP A 41 15.87 1.06 20.07
C ASP A 41 16.66 1.75 21.18
N TYR A 42 16.21 2.96 21.57
CA TYR A 42 16.81 3.78 22.64
C TYR A 42 18.27 4.23 22.40
N ALA A 43 18.78 4.22 21.18
CA ALA A 43 20.20 4.50 20.86
C ALA A 43 20.71 5.82 21.47
N PHE A 44 19.93 6.89 21.40
CA PHE A 44 20.23 8.23 21.93
C PHE A 44 19.17 8.74 22.90
N TYR A 45 18.47 7.82 23.57
CA TYR A 45 17.44 8.16 24.53
C TYR A 45 17.90 9.19 25.57
N ASP A 46 17.13 10.28 25.75
CA ASP A 46 17.37 11.36 26.73
C ASP A 46 18.71 12.11 26.57
N CYS A 47 19.26 12.17 25.36
CA CYS A 47 20.48 12.93 25.04
C CYS A 47 20.16 14.42 24.88
N LYS A 48 19.87 15.10 26.00
CA LYS A 48 19.36 16.49 26.04
C LYS A 48 20.34 17.56 25.54
N ALA A 49 21.62 17.26 25.45
CA ALA A 49 22.65 18.20 24.98
C ALA A 49 22.95 18.07 23.48
N MET A 50 22.44 17.03 22.83
CA MET A 50 22.69 16.76 21.42
C MET A 50 21.86 17.71 20.55
N THR A 51 22.52 18.49 19.70
CA THR A 51 21.87 19.43 18.77
C THR A 51 21.78 18.89 17.36
N GLU A 52 22.72 18.03 16.94
CA GLU A 52 22.77 17.46 15.61
C GLU A 52 23.31 16.02 15.67
N SER A 53 22.82 15.16 14.80
CA SER A 53 23.35 13.82 14.54
C SER A 53 23.53 13.63 13.04
N GLU A 54 24.70 13.16 12.61
CA GLU A 54 24.99 12.79 11.23
C GLU A 54 25.22 11.28 11.20
N LEU A 55 24.30 10.54 10.58
CA LEU A 55 24.27 9.08 10.54
C LEU A 55 24.96 8.58 9.26
N PRO A 56 25.63 7.42 9.30
CA PRO A 56 26.16 6.81 8.09
C PRO A 56 25.03 6.02 7.39
N ALA A 57 24.53 6.51 6.25
CA ALA A 57 23.61 5.80 5.35
C ALA A 57 22.51 4.97 6.08
N CYS A 58 21.78 5.59 7.03
CA CYS A 58 20.87 4.89 7.92
C CYS A 58 19.46 4.73 7.31
N GLY A 59 19.03 3.50 7.08
CA GLY A 59 17.69 3.16 6.55
C GLY A 59 16.66 2.79 7.63
N LYS A 60 17.06 2.73 8.92
CA LYS A 60 16.14 2.42 10.02
C LYS A 60 16.49 3.15 11.30
N ILE A 61 15.50 3.79 11.89
CA ILE A 61 15.59 4.41 13.21
C ILE A 61 14.72 3.61 14.18
N GLY A 62 15.33 3.03 15.21
CA GLY A 62 14.65 2.19 16.20
C GLY A 62 13.66 2.93 17.09
N ASN A 63 12.88 2.18 17.87
CA ASN A 63 11.92 2.74 18.80
C ASN A 63 12.61 3.62 19.84
N TYR A 64 12.06 4.81 20.08
CA TYR A 64 12.59 5.77 21.08
C TYR A 64 14.08 6.15 20.90
N ALA A 65 14.62 6.00 19.68
CA ALA A 65 16.06 6.20 19.43
C ALA A 65 16.54 7.60 19.82
N PHE A 66 15.77 8.65 19.58
CA PHE A 66 16.05 10.04 19.96
C PHE A 66 15.02 10.60 20.94
N TYR A 67 14.32 9.75 21.68
CA TYR A 67 13.29 10.18 22.64
C TYR A 67 13.86 11.16 23.67
N GLN A 68 13.18 12.29 23.90
CA GLN A 68 13.59 13.37 24.82
C GLN A 68 14.95 14.04 24.49
N CYS A 69 15.47 13.95 23.28
CA CYS A 69 16.60 14.75 22.82
C CYS A 69 16.15 16.20 22.62
N SER A 70 15.93 16.92 23.73
CA SER A 70 15.25 18.21 23.74
C SER A 70 15.99 19.35 23.04
N ALA A 71 17.30 19.22 22.82
CA ALA A 71 18.12 20.18 22.07
C ALA A 71 18.32 19.76 20.59
N LEU A 72 17.88 18.58 20.18
CA LEU A 72 18.08 18.07 18.83
C LEU A 72 17.33 18.94 17.80
N GLU A 73 18.09 19.49 16.87
CA GLU A 73 17.60 20.33 15.77
C GLU A 73 17.59 19.55 14.44
N LYS A 74 18.62 18.75 14.16
CA LYS A 74 18.81 18.08 12.87
C LYS A 74 19.35 16.65 13.00
N VAL A 75 18.92 15.81 12.08
CA VAL A 75 19.52 14.49 11.80
C VAL A 75 19.80 14.39 10.31
N LYS A 76 21.00 13.95 9.93
CA LYS A 76 21.46 13.78 8.55
C LYS A 76 21.85 12.32 8.30
N GLY A 77 22.10 11.97 7.02
CA GLY A 77 22.60 10.64 6.64
C GLY A 77 21.51 9.57 6.63
N LEU A 78 20.23 9.96 6.48
CA LEU A 78 19.14 9.03 6.28
C LEU A 78 19.10 8.55 4.83
N THR A 79 18.72 7.29 4.60
CA THR A 79 18.66 6.69 3.25
C THR A 79 17.30 6.04 2.99
N SER A 80 16.97 5.93 1.71
CA SER A 80 15.76 5.25 1.23
C SER A 80 16.05 3.75 0.98
N PRO A 81 15.14 2.83 1.36
CA PRO A 81 13.91 3.07 2.12
C PRO A 81 14.18 3.32 3.61
N LEU A 82 13.35 4.18 4.24
CA LEU A 82 13.51 4.54 5.64
C LEU A 82 12.34 4.02 6.49
N GLN A 83 12.67 3.41 7.63
CA GLN A 83 11.71 3.05 8.67
C GLN A 83 11.97 3.89 9.93
N ILE A 84 10.93 4.47 10.50
CA ILE A 84 11.00 5.26 11.73
C ILE A 84 10.15 4.59 12.81
N GLY A 85 10.80 4.17 13.89
CA GLY A 85 10.19 3.42 14.98
C GLY A 85 9.28 4.26 15.89
N LYS A 86 8.56 3.57 16.79
CA LYS A 86 7.68 4.17 17.78
C LYS A 86 8.42 5.18 18.65
N GLY A 87 7.85 6.39 18.78
CA GLY A 87 8.38 7.44 19.64
C GLY A 87 9.81 7.91 19.31
N ALA A 88 10.31 7.61 18.11
CA ALA A 88 11.70 7.81 17.75
C ALA A 88 12.21 9.24 17.99
N PHE A 89 11.39 10.25 17.68
CA PHE A 89 11.69 11.67 17.88
C PHE A 89 10.74 12.35 18.87
N SER A 90 10.06 11.56 19.69
CA SER A 90 9.10 12.09 20.66
C SER A 90 9.80 13.00 21.68
N ASN A 91 9.22 14.18 21.91
CA ASN A 91 9.76 15.23 22.77
C ASN A 91 11.13 15.83 22.33
N CYS A 92 11.45 15.78 21.05
CA CYS A 92 12.55 16.55 20.46
C CYS A 92 12.07 17.98 20.17
N VAL A 93 11.87 18.78 21.21
CA VAL A 93 11.12 20.03 21.15
C VAL A 93 11.76 21.15 20.31
N LYS A 94 13.06 21.06 20.00
CA LYS A 94 13.77 21.99 19.12
C LYS A 94 13.92 21.47 17.69
N PHE A 95 13.36 20.31 17.40
CA PHE A 95 13.50 19.68 16.10
C PHE A 95 13.00 20.60 14.97
N GLU A 96 13.83 20.77 13.93
CA GLU A 96 13.54 21.67 12.80
C GLU A 96 12.79 20.99 11.65
N GLY A 97 12.42 19.72 11.81
CA GLY A 97 11.78 18.91 10.78
C GLY A 97 12.76 18.12 9.92
N PHE A 98 12.20 17.31 9.05
CA PHE A 98 12.92 16.59 8.00
C PHE A 98 12.38 16.98 6.64
N ASP A 99 13.29 17.21 5.72
CA ASP A 99 12.99 17.15 4.30
C ASP A 99 13.16 15.71 3.84
N PHE A 100 12.05 15.00 3.68
CA PHE A 100 12.00 13.65 3.14
C PHE A 100 11.65 13.64 1.65
N SER A 101 11.71 14.78 0.96
CA SER A 101 11.27 14.90 -0.44
C SER A 101 11.98 13.92 -1.40
N GLU A 102 13.18 13.44 -1.01
CA GLU A 102 13.96 12.45 -1.75
C GLU A 102 14.07 11.09 -1.03
N ILE A 103 13.35 10.91 0.10
CA ILE A 103 13.43 9.70 0.92
C ILE A 103 12.06 9.01 0.96
N ASN A 104 12.01 7.75 0.53
CA ASN A 104 10.84 6.92 0.73
C ASN A 104 10.77 6.43 2.18
N VAL A 105 9.94 7.06 3.00
CA VAL A 105 9.59 6.53 4.33
C VAL A 105 8.54 5.45 4.16
N THR A 106 8.86 4.23 4.54
CA THR A 106 7.98 3.07 4.40
C THR A 106 7.14 2.78 5.65
N SER A 107 7.55 3.30 6.80
CA SER A 107 6.76 3.21 8.03
C SER A 107 7.07 4.32 9.02
N LEU A 108 6.02 4.82 9.71
CA LEU A 108 6.11 5.73 10.86
C LEU A 108 5.46 5.07 12.06
N GLY A 109 6.22 4.84 13.12
CA GLY A 109 5.70 4.27 14.36
C GLY A 109 4.81 5.24 15.14
N GLU A 110 3.97 4.70 16.01
CA GLU A 110 3.15 5.47 16.94
C GLU A 110 3.99 6.49 17.73
N ASN A 111 3.50 7.73 17.89
CA ASN A 111 4.22 8.83 18.57
C ASN A 111 5.57 9.21 17.93
N ALA A 112 5.88 8.85 16.69
CA ALA A 112 7.21 9.04 16.11
C ALA A 112 7.70 10.50 16.24
N PHE A 113 6.86 11.48 16.00
CA PHE A 113 7.13 12.91 16.12
C PHE A 113 6.25 13.61 17.18
N TYR A 114 5.77 12.87 18.17
CA TYR A 114 4.97 13.44 19.25
C TYR A 114 5.72 14.56 19.96
N MET A 115 5.17 15.78 19.98
CA MET A 115 5.79 16.97 20.52
C MET A 115 7.17 17.33 19.90
N ALA A 116 7.50 16.82 18.73
CA ALA A 116 8.69 17.23 18.00
C ALA A 116 8.49 18.64 17.41
N GLY A 117 9.53 19.47 17.49
CA GLY A 117 9.46 20.87 17.03
C GLY A 117 8.48 21.76 17.80
N ASN A 118 7.95 21.27 18.92
CA ASN A 118 7.02 22.01 19.76
C ASN A 118 7.77 23.01 20.66
N SER A 119 8.35 24.06 20.09
CA SER A 119 9.00 25.09 20.89
C SER A 119 8.03 26.26 21.11
N ARG A 120 7.66 26.49 22.36
CA ARG A 120 7.04 27.77 22.78
C ARG A 120 7.87 29.00 22.37
N ASN A 121 9.10 28.77 21.90
CA ASN A 121 10.08 29.77 21.52
C ASN A 121 10.38 29.77 20.03
N ASN A 122 9.64 29.02 19.20
CA ASN A 122 9.80 29.09 17.74
C ASN A 122 9.14 30.39 17.25
N PRO A 123 9.91 31.39 16.79
CA PRO A 123 9.31 32.61 16.29
C PRO A 123 8.42 32.27 15.08
N SER A 124 7.28 32.92 14.96
CA SER A 124 6.23 32.76 13.95
C SER A 124 6.70 32.86 12.48
N THR A 125 7.98 32.96 12.23
CA THR A 125 8.60 33.18 10.92
C THR A 125 9.19 31.92 10.29
N LYS A 126 9.41 30.83 11.05
CA LYS A 126 9.96 29.58 10.53
C LYS A 126 8.96 28.45 10.73
N ARG A 127 8.43 27.92 9.63
CA ARG A 127 7.54 26.75 9.65
C ARG A 127 8.38 25.48 9.76
N LEU A 128 7.88 24.53 10.54
CA LEU A 128 8.40 23.18 10.61
C LEU A 128 7.85 22.40 9.41
N VAL A 129 8.69 21.76 8.62
CA VAL A 129 8.27 21.02 7.43
C VAL A 129 8.56 19.54 7.59
N PHE A 130 7.55 18.71 7.33
CA PHE A 130 7.66 17.28 7.15
C PHE A 130 7.20 16.93 5.72
N ASP A 131 8.11 16.86 4.77
CA ASP A 131 7.77 16.48 3.40
C ASP A 131 7.88 14.96 3.22
N LEU A 132 6.76 14.27 3.33
CA LEU A 132 6.61 12.82 3.18
C LEU A 132 5.93 12.46 1.84
N SER A 133 5.91 13.38 0.87
CA SER A 133 5.20 13.19 -0.40
C SER A 133 5.71 12.01 -1.23
N LYS A 134 7.00 11.65 -1.09
CA LYS A 134 7.63 10.50 -1.76
C LYS A 134 7.56 9.19 -0.97
N SER A 135 6.91 9.21 0.17
CA SER A 135 6.79 8.05 1.06
C SER A 135 5.73 7.06 0.57
N SER A 136 5.77 5.83 1.09
CA SER A 136 4.88 4.75 0.66
C SER A 136 4.13 4.05 1.79
N PHE A 137 4.06 4.65 2.99
CA PHE A 137 3.30 4.06 4.09
C PHE A 137 1.79 4.24 3.90
N PRO A 138 0.97 3.16 4.04
CA PRO A 138 -0.47 3.24 3.89
C PRO A 138 -1.20 3.68 5.15
N VAL A 139 -0.51 3.70 6.30
CA VAL A 139 -1.09 4.01 7.61
C VAL A 139 -0.28 5.09 8.32
N LEU A 140 -0.96 6.14 8.76
CA LEU A 140 -0.42 7.11 9.70
C LEU A 140 -0.85 6.71 11.11
N GLU A 141 0.11 6.29 11.92
CA GLU A 141 -0.12 5.75 13.26
C GLU A 141 -0.60 6.82 14.27
N SER A 142 -1.02 6.37 15.45
CA SER A 142 -1.56 7.24 16.49
C SER A 142 -0.53 8.24 17.00
N ASN A 143 -0.98 9.49 17.24
CA ASN A 143 -0.20 10.59 17.80
C ASN A 143 1.09 10.96 17.03
N VAL A 144 1.26 10.58 15.79
CA VAL A 144 2.54 10.79 15.06
C VAL A 144 2.98 12.25 15.10
N PHE A 145 2.09 13.20 14.80
CA PHE A 145 2.38 14.64 14.80
C PHE A 145 1.69 15.41 15.93
N SER A 146 1.23 14.71 16.97
CA SER A 146 0.43 15.32 18.03
C SER A 146 1.26 16.20 18.97
N GLY A 147 0.68 17.33 19.37
CA GLY A 147 1.09 18.10 20.54
C GLY A 147 0.36 17.67 21.81
N THR A 148 0.20 18.61 22.76
CA THR A 148 -0.66 18.46 23.95
C THR A 148 -1.54 19.70 24.13
N SER A 149 -2.57 19.62 24.98
CA SER A 149 -3.43 20.76 25.28
C SER A 149 -2.67 21.98 25.84
N ALA A 150 -1.57 21.73 26.58
CA ALA A 150 -0.70 22.78 27.13
C ALA A 150 0.40 23.23 26.16
N ASN A 151 0.80 22.38 25.21
CA ASN A 151 1.91 22.60 24.29
C ASN A 151 1.51 22.09 22.90
N LYS A 152 0.86 22.94 22.12
CA LYS A 152 0.49 22.62 20.73
C LYS A 152 1.72 22.64 19.85
N THR A 153 1.75 21.74 18.85
CA THR A 153 2.72 21.84 17.75
C THR A 153 2.22 22.90 16.78
N ALA A 154 2.96 23.99 16.65
CA ALA A 154 2.54 25.17 15.92
C ALA A 154 3.40 25.41 14.68
N TYR A 155 2.78 26.07 13.64
CA TYR A 155 3.43 26.46 12.38
C TYR A 155 4.09 25.29 11.65
N VAL A 156 3.36 24.17 11.48
CA VAL A 156 3.85 22.97 10.81
C VAL A 156 3.20 22.80 9.43
N ASP A 157 4.02 22.41 8.46
CA ASP A 157 3.59 21.97 7.13
C ASP A 157 3.90 20.47 7.01
N ILE A 158 2.87 19.68 6.72
CA ILE A 158 2.98 18.22 6.60
C ILE A 158 2.48 17.81 5.22
N HIS A 159 3.37 17.29 4.38
CA HIS A 159 3.03 16.73 3.08
C HIS A 159 2.95 15.22 3.22
N LEU A 160 1.81 14.63 2.89
CA LEU A 160 1.49 13.23 3.09
C LEU A 160 1.52 12.47 1.76
N PRO A 161 1.89 11.18 1.76
CA PRO A 161 1.98 10.41 0.52
C PRO A 161 0.61 10.11 -0.09
N ASP A 162 0.62 9.77 -1.37
CA ASP A 162 -0.56 9.32 -2.11
C ASP A 162 -1.05 7.93 -1.67
N SER A 163 -0.15 7.10 -1.14
CA SER A 163 -0.43 5.76 -0.60
C SER A 163 -1.23 5.77 0.71
N LEU A 164 -1.38 6.94 1.38
CA LEU A 164 -2.04 7.02 2.68
C LEU A 164 -3.53 6.69 2.58
N GLY A 165 -3.95 5.57 3.19
CA GLY A 165 -5.35 5.12 3.24
C GLY A 165 -5.99 5.17 4.63
N ILE A 166 -5.19 5.18 5.69
CA ILE A 166 -5.68 5.11 7.07
C ILE A 166 -4.96 6.11 7.96
N ILE A 167 -5.73 6.91 8.71
CA ILE A 167 -5.23 7.78 9.77
C ILE A 167 -5.71 7.22 11.11
N ARG A 168 -4.80 7.05 12.07
CA ARG A 168 -5.11 6.57 13.42
C ARG A 168 -5.49 7.71 14.36
N THR A 169 -5.99 7.34 15.52
CA THR A 169 -6.48 8.27 16.56
C THR A 169 -5.40 9.28 16.96
N LEU A 170 -5.79 10.57 17.06
CA LEU A 170 -4.95 11.66 17.53
C LEU A 170 -3.71 11.94 16.66
N ALA A 171 -3.62 11.43 15.44
CA ALA A 171 -2.44 11.59 14.58
C ALA A 171 -2.04 13.07 14.38
N PHE A 172 -3.02 13.97 14.34
CA PHE A 172 -2.86 15.43 14.16
C PHE A 172 -3.43 16.23 15.34
N ALA A 173 -3.51 15.64 16.53
CA ALA A 173 -4.10 16.33 17.66
C ALA A 173 -3.22 17.48 18.18
N TYR A 174 -3.86 18.55 18.68
CA TYR A 174 -3.21 19.71 19.26
C TYR A 174 -2.20 20.40 18.34
N LEU A 175 -2.51 20.48 17.04
CA LEU A 175 -1.80 21.33 16.09
C LEU A 175 -2.36 22.77 16.17
N ASP A 176 -1.53 23.76 15.82
CA ASP A 176 -1.95 25.16 15.65
C ASP A 176 -1.23 25.80 14.45
N ASN A 177 -1.98 26.56 13.63
CA ASN A 177 -1.46 27.12 12.38
C ASN A 177 -0.76 26.09 11.47
N ALA A 178 -1.35 24.87 11.37
CA ALA A 178 -0.82 23.79 10.56
C ALA A 178 -1.36 23.82 9.13
N LYS A 179 -0.53 23.43 8.18
CA LYS A 179 -0.92 23.14 6.79
C LYS A 179 -0.66 21.68 6.49
N LEU A 180 -1.71 20.93 6.10
CA LEU A 180 -1.63 19.51 5.83
C LEU A 180 -1.96 19.26 4.36
N TYR A 181 -1.00 18.79 3.60
CA TYR A 181 -1.13 18.51 2.17
C TYR A 181 -1.30 17.01 1.95
N PHE A 182 -2.46 16.61 1.51
CA PHE A 182 -2.78 15.23 1.15
C PHE A 182 -2.58 15.03 -0.35
N ASN A 183 -1.95 13.94 -0.75
CA ASN A 183 -1.75 13.57 -2.15
C ASN A 183 -2.65 12.41 -2.59
N SER A 184 -3.25 11.65 -1.66
CA SER A 184 -4.19 10.57 -1.98
C SER A 184 -5.48 11.14 -2.59
N LEU A 185 -5.87 10.66 -3.78
CA LEU A 185 -7.13 11.05 -4.43
C LEU A 185 -8.37 10.57 -3.66
N ALA A 186 -8.28 9.46 -2.94
CA ALA A 186 -9.34 9.01 -2.04
C ALA A 186 -9.05 9.52 -0.62
N ALA A 187 -10.04 10.12 0.03
CA ALA A 187 -9.88 10.57 1.42
C ALA A 187 -9.55 9.38 2.33
N PRO A 188 -8.44 9.40 3.07
CA PRO A 188 -8.10 8.34 4.01
C PRO A 188 -9.19 8.13 5.07
N THR A 189 -9.30 6.92 5.60
CA THR A 189 -10.16 6.66 6.76
C THR A 189 -9.71 7.53 7.94
N LEU A 190 -10.64 8.35 8.47
CA LEU A 190 -10.35 9.34 9.52
C LEU A 190 -11.12 9.00 10.80
N PRO A 191 -10.48 8.80 11.96
CA PRO A 191 -11.16 8.69 13.24
C PRO A 191 -11.65 10.07 13.72
N SER A 192 -12.74 10.11 14.49
CA SER A 192 -13.34 11.36 14.98
C SER A 192 -12.39 12.22 15.82
N ALA A 193 -11.40 11.62 16.46
CA ALA A 193 -10.43 12.31 17.31
C ALA A 193 -9.09 12.65 16.60
N ALA A 194 -8.98 12.48 15.28
CA ALA A 194 -7.71 12.71 14.58
C ALA A 194 -7.13 14.11 14.82
N PHE A 195 -7.97 15.14 14.80
CA PHE A 195 -7.61 16.56 15.00
C PHE A 195 -8.04 17.12 16.36
N GLN A 196 -8.18 16.27 17.37
CA GLN A 196 -8.65 16.71 18.70
C GLN A 196 -7.80 17.87 19.22
N GLY A 197 -8.46 18.99 19.59
CA GLY A 197 -7.81 20.17 20.17
C GLY A 197 -6.96 20.99 19.21
N SER A 198 -6.93 20.66 17.92
CA SER A 198 -6.24 21.44 16.89
C SER A 198 -7.02 22.70 16.53
N THR A 199 -6.29 23.79 16.21
CA THR A 199 -6.84 25.11 15.91
C THR A 199 -6.10 25.74 14.73
N ASN A 200 -6.78 26.62 13.98
CA ASN A 200 -6.18 27.42 12.89
C ASN A 200 -5.39 26.56 11.88
N PHE A 201 -5.93 25.41 11.47
CA PHE A 201 -5.27 24.55 10.49
C PHE A 201 -6.03 24.55 9.17
N THR A 202 -5.29 24.30 8.08
CA THR A 202 -5.82 24.14 6.73
C THR A 202 -5.44 22.75 6.20
N ILE A 203 -6.40 22.10 5.57
CA ILE A 203 -6.22 20.82 4.89
C ILE A 203 -6.26 21.10 3.39
N TYR A 204 -5.18 20.81 2.70
CA TYR A 204 -5.10 20.87 1.25
C TYR A 204 -5.35 19.46 0.71
N ALA A 205 -6.47 19.27 0.04
CA ALA A 205 -6.87 18.01 -0.57
C ALA A 205 -6.63 18.05 -2.08
N PRO A 206 -6.22 16.93 -2.71
CA PRO A 206 -6.08 16.89 -4.15
C PRO A 206 -7.42 17.23 -4.83
N TRP A 207 -7.37 18.12 -5.80
CA TRP A 207 -8.55 18.59 -6.50
C TRP A 207 -9.40 17.47 -7.13
N GLY A 208 -8.75 16.40 -7.61
CA GLY A 208 -9.41 15.25 -8.23
C GLY A 208 -10.31 14.46 -7.30
N GLY A 209 -9.98 14.43 -6.00
CA GLY A 209 -10.72 13.71 -4.95
C GLY A 209 -11.37 14.63 -3.91
N LEU A 210 -11.47 15.93 -4.17
CA LEU A 210 -11.85 16.94 -3.19
C LEU A 210 -13.20 16.68 -2.52
N ASN A 211 -14.17 16.11 -3.24
CA ASN A 211 -15.49 15.84 -2.69
C ASN A 211 -15.42 14.74 -1.62
N SER A 212 -14.63 13.67 -1.83
CA SER A 212 -14.46 12.60 -0.84
C SER A 212 -13.91 13.12 0.50
N TYR A 213 -13.02 14.13 0.47
CA TYR A 213 -12.54 14.80 1.68
C TYR A 213 -13.61 15.67 2.34
N LYS A 214 -14.46 16.34 1.56
CA LYS A 214 -15.50 17.23 2.13
C LYS A 214 -16.71 16.47 2.68
N THR A 215 -17.01 15.29 2.16
CA THR A 215 -18.23 14.53 2.49
C THR A 215 -17.96 13.20 3.22
N GLY A 216 -16.70 12.76 3.28
CA GLY A 216 -16.31 11.50 3.91
C GLY A 216 -16.63 11.46 5.41
N THR A 217 -16.77 10.24 5.95
CA THR A 217 -17.05 10.01 7.37
C THR A 217 -15.97 10.66 8.25
N ASN A 218 -16.39 11.45 9.24
CA ASN A 218 -15.58 12.30 10.11
C ASN A 218 -14.84 13.44 9.42
N TRP A 219 -14.66 13.43 8.10
CA TRP A 219 -14.10 14.56 7.34
C TRP A 219 -15.04 15.74 7.26
N THR A 220 -16.37 15.49 7.22
CA THR A 220 -17.40 16.53 7.20
C THR A 220 -17.28 17.53 8.34
N ALA A 221 -16.78 17.13 9.51
CA ALA A 221 -16.53 18.01 10.65
C ALA A 221 -15.46 19.08 10.33
N TYR A 222 -14.63 18.87 9.34
CA TYR A 222 -13.53 19.75 8.95
C TYR A 222 -13.73 20.35 7.55
N ALA A 223 -14.90 20.21 6.94
CA ALA A 223 -15.16 20.63 5.55
C ALA A 223 -14.82 22.12 5.29
N ALA A 224 -14.98 22.99 6.31
CA ALA A 224 -14.62 24.40 6.23
C ALA A 224 -13.09 24.65 6.24
N ASN A 225 -12.30 23.68 6.71
CA ASN A 225 -10.84 23.75 6.72
C ASN A 225 -10.21 23.15 5.46
N ILE A 226 -11.02 22.55 4.57
CA ILE A 226 -10.55 21.80 3.40
C ILE A 226 -10.62 22.67 2.15
N ILE A 227 -9.47 22.84 1.50
CA ILE A 227 -9.29 23.57 0.24
C ILE A 227 -8.74 22.60 -0.79
N GLY A 228 -9.33 22.56 -1.99
CA GLY A 228 -8.77 21.83 -3.11
C GLY A 228 -7.52 22.53 -3.64
N TYR A 229 -6.51 21.77 -4.04
CA TYR A 229 -5.30 22.33 -4.62
C TYR A 229 -4.74 21.47 -5.74
N MET A 230 -3.96 22.11 -6.63
CA MET A 230 -3.17 21.51 -7.70
C MET A 230 -1.87 22.28 -7.86
N LYS A 231 -0.75 21.55 -8.06
CA LYS A 231 0.45 22.13 -8.67
C LYS A 231 0.31 22.01 -10.19
N ALA A 232 0.63 23.09 -10.90
CA ALA A 232 0.43 23.12 -12.36
C ALA A 232 1.34 22.18 -13.17
N GLY A 233 2.30 21.47 -12.53
CA GLY A 233 3.39 20.72 -13.16
C GLY A 233 3.03 19.68 -14.25
N GLU A 234 1.75 19.29 -14.35
CA GLU A 234 1.27 18.42 -15.44
C GLU A 234 0.64 19.21 -16.61
N LEU A 235 0.44 20.50 -16.44
CA LEU A 235 -0.12 21.43 -17.42
C LEU A 235 0.91 22.49 -17.79
N ASN A 236 0.84 22.96 -19.03
CA ASN A 236 1.70 24.04 -19.51
C ASN A 236 1.01 25.39 -19.31
N VAL A 237 1.81 26.46 -19.31
CA VAL A 237 1.27 27.82 -19.32
C VAL A 237 0.36 28.00 -20.54
N GLY A 238 -0.85 28.47 -20.29
CA GLY A 238 -1.91 28.63 -21.30
C GLY A 238 -2.88 27.46 -21.39
N ASP A 239 -2.57 26.30 -20.83
CA ASP A 239 -3.51 25.17 -20.79
C ASP A 239 -4.73 25.52 -19.94
N ALA A 240 -5.90 25.00 -20.32
CA ALA A 240 -7.11 25.15 -19.54
C ALA A 240 -7.04 24.28 -18.26
N LEU A 241 -7.46 24.86 -17.14
CA LEU A 241 -7.63 24.11 -15.90
C LEU A 241 -8.84 23.17 -16.01
N PRO A 242 -8.78 21.96 -15.38
CA PRO A 242 -9.88 21.01 -15.39
C PRO A 242 -11.21 21.60 -14.91
N THR A 243 -12.29 21.31 -15.60
CA THR A 243 -13.63 21.85 -15.26
C THR A 243 -14.48 20.87 -14.45
N VAL A 244 -14.15 19.59 -14.48
CA VAL A 244 -14.82 18.51 -13.73
C VAL A 244 -13.74 17.60 -13.15
N ASN A 245 -13.88 17.20 -11.88
CA ASN A 245 -12.94 16.28 -11.25
C ASN A 245 -13.33 14.80 -11.50
N ALA A 246 -12.44 13.89 -11.10
CA ALA A 246 -12.64 12.44 -11.26
C ALA A 246 -13.88 11.90 -10.52
N GLU A 247 -14.38 12.61 -9.52
CA GLU A 247 -15.60 12.26 -8.78
C GLU A 247 -16.88 12.80 -9.47
N GLY A 248 -16.75 13.47 -10.64
CA GLY A 248 -17.85 14.04 -11.39
C GLY A 248 -18.41 15.35 -10.84
N TYR A 249 -17.61 16.16 -10.16
CA TYR A 249 -18.03 17.46 -9.63
C TYR A 249 -17.40 18.61 -10.42
N ALA A 250 -18.22 19.63 -10.73
CA ALA A 250 -17.74 20.85 -11.35
C ALA A 250 -16.72 21.56 -10.45
N LEU A 251 -15.71 22.20 -11.06
CA LEU A 251 -14.64 22.89 -10.36
C LEU A 251 -14.63 24.38 -10.71
N THR A 252 -14.38 25.20 -9.69
CA THR A 252 -14.03 26.64 -9.84
C THR A 252 -12.62 26.83 -9.30
N TRP A 253 -11.74 27.44 -10.10
CA TRP A 253 -10.32 27.61 -9.78
C TRP A 253 -9.95 29.03 -9.40
N TYR A 254 -8.96 29.16 -8.52
CA TYR A 254 -8.44 30.40 -8.00
C TYR A 254 -6.91 30.41 -8.01
N SER A 255 -6.32 31.60 -8.27
CA SER A 255 -4.86 31.78 -8.20
C SER A 255 -4.36 32.03 -6.78
N ASP A 256 -5.25 32.20 -5.82
CA ASP A 256 -4.92 32.54 -4.43
C ASP A 256 -5.67 31.64 -3.42
N GLU A 257 -5.03 31.36 -2.28
CA GLU A 257 -5.55 30.54 -1.19
C GLU A 257 -6.85 31.08 -0.57
N THR A 258 -7.04 32.39 -0.64
CA THR A 258 -8.25 33.08 -0.11
C THR A 258 -9.42 33.03 -1.09
N LYS A 259 -9.20 32.46 -2.28
CA LYS A 259 -10.21 32.25 -3.33
C LYS A 259 -10.90 33.55 -3.77
N THR A 260 -10.13 34.57 -4.02
CA THR A 260 -10.63 35.89 -4.44
C THR A 260 -10.46 36.13 -5.93
N THR A 261 -9.51 35.49 -6.59
CA THR A 261 -9.19 35.68 -8.00
C THR A 261 -9.44 34.39 -8.78
N GLU A 262 -10.59 34.29 -9.45
CA GLU A 262 -10.93 33.19 -10.33
C GLU A 262 -10.03 33.14 -11.56
N VAL A 263 -9.63 31.89 -11.95
CA VAL A 263 -8.81 31.60 -13.13
C VAL A 263 -9.33 30.39 -13.87
N THR A 264 -9.12 30.36 -15.19
CA THR A 264 -9.55 29.23 -16.05
C THR A 264 -8.39 28.59 -16.80
N THR A 265 -7.22 29.19 -16.75
CA THR A 265 -6.00 28.72 -17.44
C THR A 265 -4.79 28.80 -16.53
N VAL A 266 -3.79 27.99 -16.83
CA VAL A 266 -2.49 28.03 -16.17
C VAL A 266 -1.74 29.29 -16.58
N ALA A 267 -1.48 30.19 -15.63
CA ALA A 267 -0.73 31.42 -15.84
C ALA A 267 0.77 31.25 -15.52
N ASP A 268 1.10 30.34 -14.58
CA ASP A 268 2.45 30.06 -14.11
C ASP A 268 2.56 28.55 -13.82
N ALA A 269 3.53 27.86 -14.43
CA ALA A 269 3.74 26.42 -14.30
C ALA A 269 4.22 25.99 -12.89
N ASP A 270 4.84 26.90 -12.15
CA ASP A 270 5.33 26.63 -10.79
C ASP A 270 4.33 27.05 -9.70
N ALA A 271 3.23 27.72 -10.08
CA ALA A 271 2.22 28.17 -9.15
C ALA A 271 1.36 27.04 -8.59
N MET A 272 0.85 27.26 -7.40
CA MET A 272 -0.21 26.45 -6.81
C MET A 272 -1.57 27.10 -7.11
N TYR A 273 -2.49 26.29 -7.61
CA TYR A 273 -3.87 26.66 -7.87
C TYR A 273 -4.79 26.05 -6.83
N TYR A 274 -5.83 26.75 -6.46
CA TYR A 274 -6.80 26.36 -5.44
C TYR A 274 -8.18 26.18 -6.07
N CYS A 275 -8.99 25.26 -5.56
CA CYS A 275 -10.32 25.06 -6.12
C CYS A 275 -11.39 24.77 -5.08
N GLU A 276 -12.63 24.97 -5.53
CA GLU A 276 -13.86 24.54 -4.87
C GLU A 276 -14.63 23.58 -5.76
N VAL A 277 -15.35 22.65 -5.13
CA VAL A 277 -16.31 21.78 -5.81
C VAL A 277 -17.68 22.45 -5.86
N GLY A 278 -18.30 22.41 -7.04
CA GLY A 278 -19.67 22.84 -7.30
C GLY A 278 -20.66 21.65 -7.25
N SER A 279 -21.64 21.70 -8.15
CA SER A 279 -22.62 20.62 -8.30
C SER A 279 -22.04 19.40 -9.01
N GLN A 280 -22.64 18.24 -8.74
CA GLN A 280 -22.34 17.02 -9.49
C GLN A 280 -22.79 17.17 -10.95
N VAL A 281 -21.95 16.72 -11.86
CA VAL A 281 -22.19 16.69 -13.31
C VAL A 281 -22.36 15.20 -13.70
N ALA A 282 -23.44 14.89 -14.41
CA ALA A 282 -23.71 13.52 -14.84
C ALA A 282 -22.75 13.07 -15.95
N ASP A 283 -22.57 11.74 -16.06
CA ASP A 283 -21.86 11.08 -17.17
C ASP A 283 -20.36 11.43 -17.29
N TYR A 284 -19.68 11.60 -16.17
CA TYR A 284 -18.23 11.72 -16.10
C TYR A 284 -17.63 10.59 -15.26
N TYR A 285 -16.48 10.11 -15.70
CA TYR A 285 -15.71 9.05 -15.05
C TYR A 285 -14.28 9.51 -14.81
N GLY A 286 -13.69 9.06 -13.71
CA GLY A 286 -12.30 9.34 -13.40
C GLY A 286 -11.34 8.32 -14.02
N TYR A 287 -10.06 8.69 -14.14
CA TYR A 287 -9.03 7.68 -14.29
C TYR A 287 -7.97 7.85 -13.21
N LYS A 288 -7.39 6.74 -12.82
CA LYS A 288 -6.26 6.69 -11.90
C LYS A 288 -5.13 5.88 -12.53
N VAL A 289 -3.92 6.28 -12.21
CA VAL A 289 -2.73 5.50 -12.48
C VAL A 289 -2.45 4.67 -11.24
N ALA A 290 -2.72 3.37 -11.31
CA ALA A 290 -2.50 2.45 -10.19
C ALA A 290 -1.00 2.12 -10.01
N SER A 291 -0.22 2.14 -11.11
CA SER A 291 1.23 2.05 -11.09
C SER A 291 1.82 2.64 -12.38
N ALA A 292 2.91 3.38 -12.24
CA ALA A 292 3.69 3.95 -13.35
C ALA A 292 5.19 3.77 -13.06
N THR A 293 5.64 2.50 -12.99
CA THR A 293 7.06 2.20 -12.72
C THR A 293 7.88 2.47 -13.97
N GLU A 294 8.83 3.41 -13.86
CA GLU A 294 9.75 3.84 -14.93
C GLU A 294 9.04 4.12 -16.26
N SER A 295 7.81 4.64 -16.19
CA SER A 295 6.97 4.95 -17.34
C SER A 295 6.28 6.31 -17.24
N VAL A 296 6.05 6.91 -18.41
CA VAL A 296 5.21 8.09 -18.58
C VAL A 296 3.95 7.68 -19.33
N ILE A 297 2.79 8.02 -18.77
CA ILE A 297 1.49 7.71 -19.34
C ILE A 297 0.88 8.99 -19.93
N SER A 298 0.30 8.89 -21.11
CA SER A 298 -0.48 9.96 -21.73
C SER A 298 -1.84 9.43 -22.14
N VAL A 299 -2.89 10.13 -21.71
CA VAL A 299 -4.30 9.84 -22.04
C VAL A 299 -4.85 11.01 -22.83
N VAL A 300 -5.21 10.77 -24.09
CA VAL A 300 -5.61 11.80 -25.03
C VAL A 300 -6.97 11.45 -25.62
N GLY A 301 -7.92 12.37 -25.52
CA GLY A 301 -9.24 12.26 -26.09
C GLY A 301 -9.39 13.02 -27.42
N ALA A 302 -10.65 13.33 -27.78
CA ALA A 302 -10.99 14.10 -28.97
C ALA A 302 -10.29 15.47 -28.98
N ASN A 303 -10.03 15.96 -30.18
CA ASN A 303 -9.36 17.25 -30.43
C ASN A 303 -7.97 17.38 -29.76
N ASN A 304 -7.28 16.26 -29.54
CA ASN A 304 -6.00 16.17 -28.84
C ASN A 304 -6.04 16.70 -27.39
N LYS A 305 -7.21 16.68 -26.76
CA LYS A 305 -7.32 17.02 -25.34
C LYS A 305 -6.55 15.99 -24.51
N LYS A 306 -5.51 16.44 -23.82
CA LYS A 306 -4.80 15.63 -22.81
C LYS A 306 -5.59 15.66 -21.52
N TYR A 307 -5.89 14.48 -20.98
CA TYR A 307 -6.47 14.31 -19.65
C TYR A 307 -5.37 14.06 -18.62
N ILE A 308 -5.49 14.68 -17.46
CA ILE A 308 -4.59 14.48 -16.32
C ILE A 308 -5.28 13.67 -15.21
N VAL A 309 -4.48 13.00 -14.38
CA VAL A 309 -5.00 12.23 -13.24
C VAL A 309 -5.80 13.14 -12.30
N GLY A 310 -7.01 12.71 -11.94
CA GLY A 310 -7.93 13.53 -11.14
C GLY A 310 -8.96 14.30 -11.97
N GLU A 311 -8.86 14.34 -13.31
CA GLU A 311 -9.86 14.95 -14.18
C GLU A 311 -10.99 13.98 -14.51
N GLY A 312 -12.21 14.50 -14.62
CA GLY A 312 -13.38 13.76 -15.10
C GLY A 312 -13.38 13.65 -16.63
N ILE A 313 -13.59 12.47 -17.15
CA ILE A 313 -13.67 12.16 -18.58
C ILE A 313 -15.12 11.89 -18.95
N PRO A 314 -15.69 12.53 -19.99
CA PRO A 314 -17.06 12.29 -20.40
C PRO A 314 -17.31 10.83 -20.78
N SER A 315 -18.49 10.31 -20.44
CA SER A 315 -18.96 9.02 -20.94
C SER A 315 -19.02 9.01 -22.46
N GLY A 316 -18.58 7.92 -23.06
CA GLY A 316 -18.53 7.79 -24.53
C GLY A 316 -17.34 8.45 -25.21
N GLU A 317 -16.48 9.17 -24.46
CA GLU A 317 -15.23 9.70 -25.00
C GLU A 317 -14.34 8.58 -25.49
N THR A 318 -13.74 8.75 -26.66
CA THR A 318 -12.75 7.81 -27.18
C THR A 318 -11.37 8.30 -26.83
N LEU A 319 -10.65 7.53 -26.05
CA LEU A 319 -9.31 7.84 -25.56
C LEU A 319 -8.25 7.04 -26.32
N THR A 320 -7.11 7.67 -26.53
CA THR A 320 -5.86 6.99 -26.88
C THR A 320 -4.97 6.97 -25.65
N VAL A 321 -4.55 5.79 -25.19
CA VAL A 321 -3.62 5.62 -24.07
C VAL A 321 -2.26 5.24 -24.63
N THR A 322 -1.25 6.08 -24.38
CA THR A 322 0.15 5.84 -24.77
C THR A 322 1.04 5.79 -23.55
N THR A 323 2.08 4.96 -23.62
CA THR A 323 3.12 4.90 -22.60
C THR A 323 4.50 5.01 -23.24
N ALA A 324 5.43 5.61 -22.52
CA ALA A 324 6.85 5.70 -22.90
C ALA A 324 7.72 5.43 -21.69
N ALA A 325 8.96 5.05 -21.90
CA ALA A 325 9.95 4.95 -20.82
C ALA A 325 10.20 6.34 -20.20
N ALA A 326 10.32 6.40 -18.88
CA ALA A 326 10.65 7.62 -18.15
C ALA A 326 12.12 8.02 -18.33
N SER A 327 13.01 7.04 -18.63
CA SER A 327 14.43 7.24 -18.86
C SER A 327 14.95 6.32 -19.97
N GLU A 328 16.09 6.67 -20.55
CA GLU A 328 16.76 5.85 -21.58
C GLU A 328 17.18 4.49 -20.98
N GLY A 329 17.04 3.42 -21.76
CA GLY A 329 17.40 2.06 -21.36
C GLY A 329 16.23 1.24 -20.80
N TYR A 330 15.11 1.86 -20.47
CA TYR A 330 13.92 1.14 -20.00
C TYR A 330 13.03 0.68 -21.15
N VAL A 331 12.55 -0.55 -21.09
CA VAL A 331 11.69 -1.16 -22.11
C VAL A 331 10.30 -1.51 -21.52
N PRO A 332 9.24 -1.48 -22.35
CA PRO A 332 7.88 -1.75 -21.87
C PRO A 332 7.76 -3.21 -21.41
N TYR A 333 7.15 -3.39 -20.26
CA TYR A 333 6.90 -4.70 -19.68
C TYR A 333 5.41 -5.03 -19.59
N LEU A 334 4.60 -4.11 -19.08
CA LEU A 334 3.17 -4.31 -18.88
C LEU A 334 2.45 -2.98 -19.08
N LEU A 335 1.38 -3.02 -19.87
CA LEU A 335 0.35 -1.99 -19.86
C LEU A 335 -1.01 -2.68 -19.69
N THR A 336 -1.76 -2.30 -18.66
CA THR A 336 -3.14 -2.74 -18.49
C THR A 336 -4.07 -1.57 -18.28
N VAL A 337 -5.30 -1.71 -18.76
CA VAL A 337 -6.43 -0.83 -18.46
C VAL A 337 -7.53 -1.68 -17.84
N ASN A 338 -7.96 -1.32 -16.63
CA ASN A 338 -8.94 -2.09 -15.84
C ASN A 338 -8.56 -3.58 -15.68
N GLY A 339 -7.26 -3.85 -15.49
CA GLY A 339 -6.72 -5.20 -15.31
C GLY A 339 -6.59 -6.04 -16.58
N SER A 340 -7.04 -5.54 -17.74
CA SER A 340 -6.87 -6.21 -19.04
C SER A 340 -5.62 -5.67 -19.76
N GLU A 341 -4.87 -6.56 -20.42
CA GLU A 341 -3.74 -6.13 -21.25
C GLU A 341 -4.16 -5.11 -22.29
N PHE A 342 -3.34 -4.09 -22.47
CA PHE A 342 -3.59 -3.00 -23.41
C PHE A 342 -2.33 -2.69 -24.22
N VAL A 343 -2.51 -2.29 -25.47
CA VAL A 343 -1.38 -1.94 -26.35
C VAL A 343 -1.19 -0.43 -26.34
N SER A 344 0.05 0.04 -26.12
CA SER A 344 0.37 1.47 -26.17
C SER A 344 0.01 2.06 -27.54
N GLY A 345 -0.72 3.18 -27.54
CA GLY A 345 -1.31 3.78 -28.73
C GLY A 345 -2.68 3.20 -29.11
N GLY A 346 -3.17 2.21 -28.40
CA GLY A 346 -4.52 1.68 -28.54
C GLY A 346 -5.60 2.69 -28.10
N THR A 347 -6.85 2.46 -28.57
CA THR A 347 -7.99 3.29 -28.24
C THR A 347 -9.03 2.51 -27.43
N LEU A 348 -9.72 3.21 -26.55
CA LEU A 348 -10.87 2.69 -25.79
C LEU A 348 -11.97 3.74 -25.71
N THR A 349 -13.21 3.30 -25.52
CA THR A 349 -14.35 4.19 -25.25
C THR A 349 -14.68 4.15 -23.77
N VAL A 350 -14.80 5.31 -23.15
CA VAL A 350 -15.08 5.45 -21.72
C VAL A 350 -16.52 5.04 -21.40
N ALA A 351 -16.68 4.03 -20.56
CA ALA A 351 -17.97 3.54 -20.08
C ALA A 351 -18.01 3.38 -18.54
N GLY A 352 -16.95 3.77 -17.86
CA GLY A 352 -16.78 3.69 -16.42
C GLY A 352 -15.41 4.22 -16.02
N ASP A 353 -15.10 4.21 -14.72
CA ASP A 353 -13.81 4.59 -14.21
C ASP A 353 -12.69 3.72 -14.79
N LEU A 354 -11.54 4.34 -15.03
CA LEU A 354 -10.38 3.69 -15.62
C LEU A 354 -9.26 3.53 -14.58
N GLU A 355 -8.65 2.35 -14.57
CA GLU A 355 -7.45 2.06 -13.80
C GLU A 355 -6.32 1.68 -14.75
N ILE A 356 -5.26 2.49 -14.82
CA ILE A 356 -4.13 2.28 -15.73
C ILE A 356 -2.92 1.82 -14.94
N VAL A 357 -2.29 0.75 -15.40
CA VAL A 357 -1.00 0.25 -14.90
C VAL A 357 -0.01 0.23 -16.05
N SER A 358 1.13 0.87 -15.88
CA SER A 358 2.22 0.86 -16.87
C SER A 358 3.55 0.56 -16.16
N ILE A 359 4.23 -0.50 -16.58
CA ILE A 359 5.49 -0.95 -16.00
C ILE A 359 6.53 -1.07 -17.10
N TYR A 360 7.65 -0.40 -16.87
CA TYR A 360 8.87 -0.51 -17.68
C TYR A 360 9.97 -1.11 -16.78
N TYR A 361 10.90 -1.81 -17.38
CA TYR A 361 12.07 -2.36 -16.68
C TYR A 361 13.34 -2.03 -17.45
N ASP A 362 14.47 -2.02 -16.74
CA ASP A 362 15.78 -1.86 -17.35
C ASP A 362 16.02 -3.00 -18.35
N GLY A 363 16.22 -2.65 -19.63
CA GLY A 363 16.42 -3.60 -20.74
C GLY A 363 17.72 -4.40 -20.64
N GLU A 364 18.67 -3.99 -19.80
CA GLU A 364 19.93 -4.70 -19.56
C GLU A 364 19.88 -5.70 -18.40
N HIS A 365 18.71 -6.15 -17.95
CA HIS A 365 18.50 -7.10 -16.86
C HIS A 365 18.50 -6.43 -15.47
N ALA A 366 17.33 -6.08 -14.97
CA ALA A 366 17.19 -5.95 -13.53
C ALA A 366 17.71 -7.27 -12.90
N PRO A 367 18.80 -7.25 -12.15
CA PRO A 367 19.34 -8.48 -11.58
C PRO A 367 18.28 -9.10 -10.70
N VAL A 368 17.98 -10.38 -10.93
CA VAL A 368 17.09 -11.12 -10.06
C VAL A 368 17.81 -11.33 -8.73
N ASP A 369 17.30 -10.74 -7.66
CA ASP A 369 17.86 -10.96 -6.32
C ASP A 369 17.51 -12.38 -5.86
N PRO A 370 18.50 -13.14 -5.33
CA PRO A 370 18.23 -14.49 -4.78
C PRO A 370 17.29 -14.46 -3.57
N VAL A 371 17.14 -13.32 -2.89
CA VAL A 371 16.15 -13.15 -1.83
C VAL A 371 14.84 -12.71 -2.46
N PHE A 372 13.82 -13.58 -2.41
CA PHE A 372 12.52 -13.36 -3.05
C PHE A 372 11.89 -12.00 -2.69
N ASP A 373 11.96 -11.60 -1.41
CA ASP A 373 11.38 -10.35 -0.90
C ASP A 373 12.00 -9.08 -1.52
N ASN A 374 13.25 -9.12 -1.93
CA ASN A 374 13.96 -7.98 -2.47
C ASN A 374 13.55 -7.62 -3.92
N ASN A 375 12.87 -8.52 -4.62
CA ASN A 375 12.48 -8.31 -6.01
C ASN A 375 11.20 -7.49 -6.11
N SER A 376 11.09 -6.62 -7.11
CA SER A 376 9.81 -6.01 -7.47
C SER A 376 8.83 -7.07 -7.99
N TRP A 377 7.53 -6.79 -7.92
CA TRP A 377 6.52 -7.69 -8.46
C TRP A 377 6.65 -7.89 -9.97
N ALA A 378 7.12 -6.88 -10.69
CA ALA A 378 7.40 -6.98 -12.13
C ALA A 378 8.50 -8.00 -12.44
N VAL A 379 9.61 -7.97 -11.70
CA VAL A 379 10.70 -8.97 -11.81
C VAL A 379 10.18 -10.36 -11.47
N ILE A 380 9.42 -10.49 -10.39
CA ILE A 380 8.84 -11.77 -9.97
C ILE A 380 7.96 -12.35 -11.10
N ARG A 381 7.04 -11.57 -11.65
CA ARG A 381 6.19 -12.01 -12.76
C ARG A 381 7.00 -12.42 -13.99
N LYS A 382 8.02 -11.63 -14.35
CA LYS A 382 8.91 -11.97 -15.48
C LYS A 382 9.57 -13.32 -15.29
N VAL A 383 10.18 -13.55 -14.13
CA VAL A 383 10.88 -14.80 -13.82
C VAL A 383 9.93 -16.01 -13.84
N PHE A 384 8.71 -15.86 -13.30
CA PHE A 384 7.70 -16.91 -13.38
C PHE A 384 7.24 -17.16 -14.82
N ARG A 385 6.96 -16.09 -15.58
CA ARG A 385 6.54 -16.20 -16.98
C ARG A 385 7.60 -16.89 -17.85
N ASP A 386 8.86 -16.57 -17.63
CA ASP A 386 9.99 -17.13 -18.38
C ASP A 386 10.29 -18.59 -17.96
N GLY A 387 9.66 -19.08 -16.86
CA GLY A 387 9.83 -20.44 -16.36
C GLY A 387 11.05 -20.64 -15.47
N ASP A 388 11.73 -19.56 -15.10
CA ASP A 388 13.02 -19.59 -14.39
C ASP A 388 12.90 -19.50 -12.87
N ALA A 389 11.69 -19.48 -12.32
CA ALA A 389 11.46 -19.25 -10.88
C ALA A 389 12.26 -20.21 -9.98
N ALA A 390 12.32 -21.49 -10.33
CA ALA A 390 13.07 -22.49 -9.57
C ALA A 390 14.60 -22.35 -9.67
N THR A 391 15.10 -21.52 -10.59
CA THR A 391 16.53 -21.19 -10.71
C THR A 391 16.95 -20.19 -9.63
N TYR A 392 16.05 -19.30 -9.24
CA TYR A 392 16.35 -18.20 -8.33
C TYR A 392 15.77 -18.41 -6.93
N TRP A 393 14.58 -19.02 -6.82
CA TRP A 393 13.82 -19.10 -5.57
C TRP A 393 13.35 -20.52 -5.26
N ASN A 394 12.90 -20.75 -4.03
CA ASN A 394 12.42 -22.01 -3.55
C ASN A 394 10.92 -21.95 -3.18
N LEU A 395 10.26 -23.10 -3.20
CA LEU A 395 8.94 -23.24 -2.59
C LEU A 395 9.01 -22.82 -1.11
N GLY A 396 8.12 -21.96 -0.69
CA GLY A 396 8.09 -21.42 0.67
C GLY A 396 8.81 -20.07 0.84
N ASP A 397 9.56 -19.59 -0.14
CA ASP A 397 10.13 -18.24 -0.09
C ASP A 397 9.00 -17.21 0.02
N VAL A 398 9.20 -16.21 0.89
CA VAL A 398 8.17 -15.26 1.32
C VAL A 398 8.52 -13.85 0.88
N LYS A 399 7.52 -13.13 0.37
CA LYS A 399 7.56 -11.68 0.16
C LYS A 399 6.57 -10.97 1.07
N GLN A 400 6.99 -9.83 1.65
CA GLN A 400 6.14 -9.01 2.50
C GLN A 400 5.26 -8.08 1.67
N VAL A 401 3.98 -8.01 2.01
CA VAL A 401 2.97 -7.21 1.30
C VAL A 401 2.14 -6.43 2.31
N ALA A 402 2.21 -5.10 2.25
CA ALA A 402 1.36 -4.24 3.04
C ALA A 402 0.00 -4.07 2.37
N LEU A 403 -1.08 -4.40 3.08
CA LEU A 403 -2.45 -4.20 2.63
C LEU A 403 -3.04 -2.91 3.23
N SER A 404 -4.03 -2.34 2.55
CA SER A 404 -4.74 -1.14 3.05
C SER A 404 -5.62 -1.42 4.28
N ASP A 405 -5.68 -2.66 4.77
CA ASP A 405 -6.28 -3.00 6.07
C ASP A 405 -5.37 -2.68 7.27
N GLY A 406 -4.16 -2.20 7.00
CA GLY A 406 -3.16 -1.78 7.99
C GLY A 406 -2.25 -2.91 8.48
N TYR A 407 -2.24 -4.06 7.83
CA TYR A 407 -1.34 -5.17 8.18
C TYR A 407 -0.37 -5.50 7.03
N THR A 408 0.82 -5.97 7.39
CA THR A 408 1.79 -6.53 6.45
C THR A 408 1.72 -8.04 6.50
N TYR A 409 1.41 -8.65 5.36
CA TYR A 409 1.29 -10.09 5.21
C TYR A 409 2.48 -10.66 4.47
N GLY A 410 2.99 -11.81 4.92
CA GLY A 410 3.85 -12.63 4.09
C GLY A 410 3.00 -13.35 3.04
N VAL A 411 3.45 -13.34 1.79
CA VAL A 411 2.95 -14.23 0.73
C VAL A 411 4.08 -15.14 0.28
N GLN A 412 3.81 -16.44 0.22
CA GLN A 412 4.81 -17.48 -0.07
C GLN A 412 4.56 -18.17 -1.40
N ILE A 413 5.60 -18.59 -2.05
CA ILE A 413 5.52 -19.43 -3.25
C ILE A 413 5.03 -20.82 -2.85
N VAL A 414 3.84 -21.22 -3.31
CA VAL A 414 3.31 -22.56 -3.02
C VAL A 414 3.37 -23.51 -4.20
N ASP A 415 3.47 -23.00 -5.42
CA ASP A 415 3.61 -23.80 -6.62
C ASP A 415 4.39 -23.05 -7.71
N MET A 416 5.23 -23.77 -8.46
CA MET A 416 6.02 -23.26 -9.58
C MET A 416 5.74 -24.06 -10.85
N THR A 417 4.64 -24.83 -10.88
CA THR A 417 4.29 -25.67 -12.03
C THR A 417 3.76 -24.80 -13.16
N ALA A 418 4.43 -24.84 -14.30
CA ALA A 418 3.97 -24.18 -15.52
C ALA A 418 2.63 -24.78 -15.98
N GLY A 419 1.72 -23.94 -16.44
CA GLY A 419 0.43 -24.39 -16.94
C GLY A 419 -0.58 -24.76 -15.85
N ARG A 420 -0.37 -24.35 -14.61
CA ARG A 420 -1.20 -24.75 -13.46
C ARG A 420 -2.66 -24.36 -13.63
N TYR A 421 -2.94 -23.13 -14.01
CA TYR A 421 -4.28 -22.61 -14.27
C TYR A 421 -4.33 -21.94 -15.63
N LEU A 422 -5.44 -22.12 -16.33
CA LEU A 422 -5.69 -21.39 -17.57
C LEU A 422 -6.00 -19.92 -17.26
N LEU A 423 -5.50 -19.03 -18.09
CA LEU A 423 -5.86 -17.62 -18.02
C LEU A 423 -7.32 -17.42 -18.47
N SER A 424 -8.08 -16.63 -17.73
CA SER A 424 -9.48 -16.33 -18.04
C SER A 424 -9.68 -15.65 -19.39
N ALA A 425 -8.73 -14.81 -19.80
CA ALA A 425 -8.73 -14.15 -21.11
C ALA A 425 -8.36 -15.08 -22.28
N GLY A 426 -7.98 -16.35 -22.00
CA GLY A 426 -7.50 -17.30 -23.00
C GLY A 426 -6.05 -17.06 -23.42
N GLY A 427 -5.51 -17.97 -24.25
CA GLY A 427 -4.19 -17.81 -24.88
C GLY A 427 -2.98 -18.17 -24.01
N GLY A 428 -3.15 -18.66 -22.79
CA GLY A 428 -2.04 -19.03 -21.92
C GLY A 428 -2.46 -19.62 -20.59
N SER A 429 -1.48 -19.78 -19.71
CA SER A 429 -1.64 -20.34 -18.36
C SER A 429 -0.69 -19.65 -17.38
N SER A 430 -1.00 -19.72 -16.08
CA SER A 430 -0.11 -19.27 -15.02
C SER A 430 1.09 -20.18 -14.84
N ASN A 431 2.22 -19.63 -14.39
CA ASN A 431 3.45 -20.35 -14.14
C ASN A 431 3.84 -20.38 -12.67
N GLY A 432 3.00 -19.86 -11.79
CA GLY A 432 3.22 -19.88 -10.36
C GLY A 432 1.98 -19.55 -9.55
N VAL A 433 1.96 -20.05 -8.32
CA VAL A 433 0.91 -19.75 -7.34
C VAL A 433 1.55 -19.30 -6.04
N LEU A 434 1.05 -18.20 -5.53
CA LEU A 434 1.41 -17.66 -4.22
C LEU A 434 0.23 -17.76 -3.26
N GLN A 435 0.52 -17.97 -1.97
CA GLN A 435 -0.48 -18.07 -0.90
C GLN A 435 -0.07 -17.22 0.30
N PHE A 436 -1.03 -16.61 0.95
CA PHE A 436 -0.80 -15.90 2.21
C PHE A 436 -0.28 -16.86 3.28
N VAL A 437 0.77 -16.46 4.00
CA VAL A 437 1.36 -17.25 5.09
C VAL A 437 0.41 -17.28 6.29
N LYS A 438 -0.14 -16.13 6.66
CA LYS A 438 -1.14 -15.97 7.72
C LYS A 438 -2.53 -15.73 7.16
N LEU A 439 -3.54 -16.02 7.95
CA LEU A 439 -4.94 -15.72 7.62
C LEU A 439 -5.18 -14.21 7.69
N LEU A 440 -6.14 -13.74 6.90
CA LEU A 440 -6.60 -12.35 6.98
C LEU A 440 -7.05 -11.99 8.41
N ALA A 441 -6.98 -10.71 8.74
CA ALA A 441 -7.36 -10.20 10.06
C ALA A 441 -8.83 -10.48 10.41
N THR A 442 -9.70 -10.56 9.39
CA THR A 442 -11.15 -10.74 9.54
C THR A 442 -11.60 -12.11 9.05
N ASP A 443 -12.31 -12.84 9.91
CA ASP A 443 -13.00 -14.09 9.56
C ASP A 443 -14.18 -13.81 8.62
N ARG A 444 -14.48 -14.76 7.72
CA ARG A 444 -15.58 -14.63 6.76
C ARG A 444 -16.39 -15.93 6.65
N GLN A 445 -17.63 -15.78 6.27
CA GLN A 445 -18.50 -16.88 5.85
C GLN A 445 -18.24 -17.19 4.37
N ILE A 446 -18.36 -18.46 3.98
CA ILE A 446 -18.40 -18.82 2.55
C ILE A 446 -19.69 -18.25 1.93
N ASN A 447 -20.82 -18.45 2.61
CA ASN A 447 -22.14 -17.91 2.24
C ASN A 447 -22.87 -17.38 3.49
N SER A 448 -23.73 -16.41 3.31
CA SER A 448 -24.61 -15.91 4.38
C SER A 448 -25.67 -16.94 4.81
N THR A 449 -26.03 -17.84 3.90
CA THR A 449 -26.93 -18.99 4.13
C THR A 449 -26.11 -20.27 4.22
N ASN A 450 -26.62 -21.26 4.96
CA ASN A 450 -25.90 -22.53 5.11
C ASN A 450 -26.13 -23.45 3.89
N THR A 451 -25.47 -23.13 2.78
CA THR A 451 -25.55 -23.88 1.51
C THR A 451 -24.21 -23.90 0.81
N ASN A 452 -23.92 -25.00 0.14
CA ASN A 452 -22.76 -25.15 -0.77
C ASN A 452 -23.17 -25.35 -2.24
N VAL A 453 -24.42 -25.15 -2.57
CA VAL A 453 -24.94 -25.22 -3.93
C VAL A 453 -24.24 -24.19 -4.81
N GLY A 454 -23.81 -24.59 -6.02
CA GLY A 454 -23.04 -23.75 -6.94
C GLY A 454 -21.53 -23.74 -6.65
N GLY A 455 -21.11 -24.39 -5.55
CA GLY A 455 -19.68 -24.50 -5.17
C GLY A 455 -19.04 -23.14 -4.90
N PHE A 456 -17.73 -23.07 -5.12
CA PHE A 456 -16.99 -21.81 -4.97
C PHE A 456 -17.36 -20.78 -6.03
N ALA A 457 -17.74 -21.22 -7.23
CA ALA A 457 -18.06 -20.34 -8.35
C ALA A 457 -19.20 -19.34 -8.04
N GLU A 458 -20.18 -19.76 -7.24
CA GLU A 458 -21.36 -18.94 -6.90
C GLU A 458 -21.37 -18.43 -5.45
N CYS A 459 -20.32 -18.68 -4.67
CA CYS A 459 -20.31 -18.31 -3.26
C CYS A 459 -19.98 -16.82 -3.01
N ALA A 460 -20.49 -16.29 -1.90
CA ALA A 460 -20.24 -14.91 -1.48
C ALA A 460 -18.77 -14.65 -1.14
N MET A 461 -18.03 -15.66 -0.66
CA MET A 461 -16.59 -15.58 -0.40
C MET A 461 -15.79 -15.25 -1.66
N ARG A 462 -16.11 -15.89 -2.79
CA ARG A 462 -15.46 -15.60 -4.08
C ARG A 462 -15.62 -14.12 -4.46
N THR A 463 -16.85 -13.60 -4.36
CA THR A 463 -17.13 -12.17 -4.60
C THR A 463 -16.30 -11.29 -3.66
N ALA A 464 -16.29 -11.60 -2.35
CA ALA A 464 -15.53 -10.82 -1.38
C ALA A 464 -14.01 -10.85 -1.63
N LEU A 465 -13.46 -11.99 -2.05
CA LEU A 465 -12.04 -12.10 -2.41
C LEU A 465 -11.70 -11.22 -3.60
N ASN A 466 -12.51 -11.26 -4.66
CA ASN A 466 -12.24 -10.57 -5.92
C ASN A 466 -12.70 -9.10 -5.95
N THR A 467 -13.31 -8.62 -4.88
CA THR A 467 -13.67 -7.21 -4.69
C THR A 467 -13.00 -6.64 -3.44
N THR A 468 -13.54 -6.93 -2.27
CA THR A 468 -13.10 -6.31 -1.01
C THR A 468 -11.63 -6.60 -0.69
N VAL A 469 -11.20 -7.88 -0.78
CA VAL A 469 -9.83 -8.27 -0.44
C VAL A 469 -8.86 -7.83 -1.53
N TYR A 470 -9.21 -8.05 -2.81
CA TYR A 470 -8.41 -7.64 -3.94
C TYR A 470 -8.14 -6.12 -3.94
N ASN A 471 -9.14 -5.31 -3.59
CA ASN A 471 -8.98 -3.85 -3.52
C ASN A 471 -8.04 -3.40 -2.38
N GLN A 472 -7.76 -4.25 -1.40
CA GLN A 472 -6.79 -3.97 -0.34
C GLN A 472 -5.33 -4.21 -0.74
N LEU A 473 -5.10 -4.91 -1.85
CA LEU A 473 -3.74 -5.18 -2.36
C LEU A 473 -3.09 -3.92 -2.92
N PRO A 474 -1.77 -3.77 -2.80
CA PRO A 474 -1.04 -2.68 -3.43
C PRO A 474 -1.11 -2.77 -4.96
N ALA A 475 -0.99 -1.63 -5.62
CA ALA A 475 -1.22 -1.50 -7.06
C ALA A 475 -0.24 -2.35 -7.89
N ASP A 476 1.04 -2.37 -7.51
CA ASP A 476 2.09 -3.15 -8.19
C ASP A 476 1.86 -4.67 -8.10
N LEU A 477 1.34 -5.16 -6.97
CA LEU A 477 0.91 -6.55 -6.86
C LEU A 477 -0.32 -6.83 -7.73
N LYS A 478 -1.33 -5.97 -7.69
CA LYS A 478 -2.53 -6.11 -8.53
C LYS A 478 -2.19 -6.18 -10.03
N ALA A 479 -1.17 -5.44 -10.45
CA ALA A 479 -0.71 -5.40 -11.84
C ALA A 479 -0.12 -6.72 -12.34
N VAL A 480 0.35 -7.59 -11.46
CA VAL A 480 1.00 -8.85 -11.83
C VAL A 480 0.15 -10.09 -11.57
N ILE A 481 -0.93 -9.96 -10.80
CA ILE A 481 -1.86 -11.06 -10.57
C ILE A 481 -2.58 -11.44 -11.87
N SER A 482 -2.44 -12.69 -12.26
CA SER A 482 -3.16 -13.26 -13.40
C SER A 482 -4.58 -13.63 -12.99
N GLU A 483 -5.58 -13.23 -13.78
CA GLU A 483 -6.94 -13.76 -13.63
C GLU A 483 -6.99 -15.14 -14.25
N VAL A 484 -7.35 -16.13 -13.44
CA VAL A 484 -7.28 -17.54 -13.82
C VAL A 484 -8.60 -18.26 -13.60
N SER A 485 -8.87 -19.25 -14.45
CA SER A 485 -10.00 -20.15 -14.32
C SER A 485 -9.70 -21.22 -13.28
N VAL A 486 -10.50 -21.26 -12.22
CA VAL A 486 -10.34 -22.17 -11.08
C VAL A 486 -11.53 -23.10 -10.97
N GLU A 487 -11.29 -24.39 -10.96
CA GLU A 487 -12.31 -25.42 -10.80
C GLU A 487 -12.70 -25.63 -9.32
N SER A 488 -13.99 -25.81 -9.08
CA SER A 488 -14.51 -26.31 -7.80
C SER A 488 -15.67 -27.28 -8.02
N GLY A 489 -15.93 -28.16 -7.05
CA GLY A 489 -17.13 -28.97 -7.06
C GLY A 489 -18.39 -28.10 -7.11
N ILE A 490 -19.48 -28.62 -7.69
CA ILE A 490 -20.75 -27.92 -7.80
C ILE A 490 -21.57 -27.92 -6.50
N GLY A 491 -21.11 -28.64 -5.49
CA GLY A 491 -21.82 -28.76 -4.21
C GLY A 491 -23.09 -29.61 -4.29
N ASN A 492 -24.06 -29.30 -3.43
CA ASN A 492 -25.38 -29.96 -3.37
C ASN A 492 -25.30 -31.48 -3.14
N SER A 493 -24.37 -31.93 -2.30
CA SER A 493 -24.11 -33.37 -2.01
C SER A 493 -23.74 -34.19 -3.26
N THR A 494 -23.19 -33.57 -4.30
CA THR A 494 -22.73 -34.28 -5.48
C THR A 494 -21.32 -34.82 -5.30
N THR A 495 -21.07 -36.01 -5.85
CA THR A 495 -19.77 -36.70 -5.75
C THR A 495 -18.92 -36.56 -7.02
N SER A 496 -19.43 -35.82 -8.00
CA SER A 496 -18.76 -35.59 -9.29
C SER A 496 -19.28 -34.28 -9.93
N GLY A 497 -18.51 -33.75 -10.87
CA GLY A 497 -18.80 -32.52 -11.58
C GLY A 497 -18.17 -31.31 -10.92
N THR A 498 -17.54 -30.50 -11.76
CA THR A 498 -16.93 -29.21 -11.39
C THR A 498 -17.59 -28.08 -12.16
N THR A 499 -17.37 -26.90 -11.67
CA THR A 499 -17.65 -25.64 -12.37
C THR A 499 -16.42 -24.74 -12.27
N ALA A 500 -16.07 -24.15 -13.40
CA ALA A 500 -14.99 -23.17 -13.49
C ALA A 500 -15.49 -21.79 -13.08
N SER A 501 -14.61 -21.00 -12.51
CA SER A 501 -14.84 -19.58 -12.27
C SER A 501 -13.54 -18.79 -12.41
N ASP A 502 -13.66 -17.57 -12.92
CA ASP A 502 -12.54 -16.67 -13.14
C ASP A 502 -12.22 -15.89 -11.87
N ASN A 503 -10.96 -15.89 -11.46
CA ASN A 503 -10.55 -15.35 -10.18
C ASN A 503 -9.16 -14.70 -10.24
N LYS A 504 -9.05 -13.52 -9.65
CA LYS A 504 -7.77 -12.89 -9.30
C LYS A 504 -7.26 -13.41 -7.96
N LEU A 505 -8.17 -13.54 -6.99
CA LEU A 505 -7.91 -14.21 -5.71
C LEU A 505 -8.85 -15.40 -5.54
N PHE A 506 -8.31 -16.50 -5.03
CA PHE A 506 -9.09 -17.71 -4.78
C PHE A 506 -8.62 -18.42 -3.49
N LEU A 507 -9.35 -19.44 -3.04
CA LEU A 507 -8.92 -20.35 -1.98
C LEU A 507 -8.36 -21.61 -2.61
N ALA A 508 -7.38 -22.23 -1.96
CA ALA A 508 -6.91 -23.56 -2.36
C ALA A 508 -8.03 -24.61 -2.22
N SER A 509 -8.00 -25.67 -3.04
CA SER A 509 -8.87 -26.83 -2.87
C SER A 509 -8.33 -27.75 -1.77
N GLU A 510 -9.17 -28.70 -1.32
CA GLU A 510 -8.72 -29.76 -0.42
C GLU A 510 -7.57 -30.57 -1.03
N TYR A 511 -7.67 -30.89 -2.31
CA TYR A 511 -6.65 -31.68 -3.00
C TYR A 511 -5.32 -30.94 -3.14
N GLU A 512 -5.36 -29.62 -3.42
CA GLU A 512 -4.15 -28.80 -3.51
C GLU A 512 -3.39 -28.68 -2.19
N ILE A 513 -4.09 -28.77 -1.05
CA ILE A 513 -3.47 -28.72 0.28
C ILE A 513 -3.03 -30.11 0.76
N PHE A 514 -3.87 -31.14 0.60
CA PHE A 514 -3.63 -32.45 1.21
C PHE A 514 -3.08 -33.51 0.25
N GLY A 515 -3.15 -33.29 -1.07
CA GLY A 515 -2.79 -34.28 -2.09
C GLY A 515 -3.73 -35.49 -2.14
N ALA A 516 -4.80 -35.45 -1.38
CA ALA A 516 -5.80 -36.51 -1.29
C ALA A 516 -7.17 -35.90 -1.03
N LYS A 517 -8.23 -36.59 -1.43
CA LYS A 517 -9.59 -36.20 -1.05
C LYS A 517 -9.96 -36.85 0.28
N THR A 518 -10.54 -36.09 1.16
CA THR A 518 -11.17 -36.59 2.39
C THR A 518 -12.66 -36.31 2.37
N TYR A 519 -13.05 -35.09 2.00
CA TYR A 519 -14.43 -34.60 2.01
C TYR A 519 -14.89 -34.09 0.66
N SER A 520 -13.98 -33.61 -0.22
CA SER A 520 -14.29 -33.06 -1.53
C SER A 520 -14.50 -34.13 -2.61
N ILE A 521 -14.69 -33.67 -3.85
CA ILE A 521 -14.70 -34.56 -5.04
C ILE A 521 -13.28 -34.93 -5.51
N GLY A 522 -12.25 -34.30 -4.99
CA GLY A 522 -10.83 -34.67 -5.19
C GLY A 522 -10.11 -33.93 -6.31
N ALA A 523 -9.28 -34.67 -7.07
CA ALA A 523 -8.31 -34.10 -8.01
C ALA A 523 -8.92 -33.23 -9.13
N SER A 524 -10.19 -33.38 -9.46
CA SER A 524 -10.88 -32.52 -10.45
C SER A 524 -11.00 -31.05 -10.03
N GLU A 525 -10.82 -30.73 -8.75
CA GLU A 525 -10.81 -29.36 -8.23
C GLU A 525 -9.43 -28.70 -8.22
N GLY A 526 -8.40 -29.39 -8.67
CA GLY A 526 -7.03 -28.89 -8.73
C GLY A 526 -6.03 -30.03 -8.52
N SER A 527 -5.29 -30.36 -9.54
CA SER A 527 -4.28 -31.44 -9.56
C SER A 527 -3.10 -30.99 -10.42
N PRO A 528 -1.88 -31.27 -9.98
CA PRO A 528 -1.44 -31.96 -8.74
C PRO A 528 -1.60 -31.12 -7.47
N GLN A 529 -1.26 -31.71 -6.30
CA GLN A 529 -1.09 -30.97 -5.05
C GLN A 529 -0.07 -29.83 -5.23
N PHE A 530 -0.25 -28.70 -4.55
CA PHE A 530 0.76 -27.65 -4.58
C PHE A 530 2.11 -28.13 -4.07
N GLY A 531 3.18 -27.83 -4.80
CA GLY A 531 4.51 -28.33 -4.52
C GLY A 531 4.97 -28.07 -3.08
N TYR A 532 4.69 -26.88 -2.54
CA TYR A 532 4.98 -26.55 -1.14
C TYR A 532 4.29 -27.53 -0.17
N TRP A 533 2.99 -27.80 -0.34
CA TRP A 533 2.22 -28.66 0.54
C TRP A 533 2.53 -30.15 0.35
N ALA A 534 3.11 -30.53 -0.79
CA ALA A 534 3.65 -31.88 -0.99
C ALA A 534 4.91 -32.11 -0.16
N LEU A 535 5.74 -31.08 0.03
CA LEU A 535 6.94 -31.11 0.86
C LEU A 535 6.64 -30.92 2.35
N HIS A 536 5.65 -30.07 2.67
CA HIS A 536 5.20 -29.71 4.02
C HIS A 536 3.84 -30.35 4.32
N ASN A 537 3.80 -31.67 4.46
CA ASN A 537 2.56 -32.43 4.47
C ASN A 537 2.08 -32.89 5.86
N SER A 538 2.74 -32.46 6.93
CA SER A 538 2.28 -32.75 8.30
C SER A 538 1.12 -31.83 8.69
N ASN A 539 0.31 -32.25 9.66
CA ASN A 539 -0.73 -31.39 10.20
C ASN A 539 -0.16 -30.09 10.81
N ALA A 540 1.01 -30.18 11.44
CA ALA A 540 1.66 -29.01 12.05
C ALA A 540 1.98 -27.91 11.01
N ASP A 541 2.37 -28.28 9.81
CA ASP A 541 2.71 -27.34 8.74
C ASP A 541 1.49 -26.55 8.25
N ARG A 542 0.28 -27.13 8.34
CA ARG A 542 -0.98 -26.54 7.86
C ARG A 542 -1.68 -25.65 8.90
N ILE A 543 -1.16 -25.61 10.15
CA ILE A 543 -1.71 -24.75 11.19
C ILE A 543 -1.46 -23.29 10.83
N LYS A 544 -2.51 -22.50 10.76
CA LYS A 544 -2.41 -21.06 10.50
C LYS A 544 -3.04 -20.22 11.61
N THR A 545 -2.46 -19.03 11.81
CA THR A 545 -2.99 -18.01 12.71
C THR A 545 -3.41 -16.78 11.90
N LYS A 546 -4.33 -15.97 12.41
CA LYS A 546 -4.60 -14.65 11.80
C LYS A 546 -3.40 -13.72 11.98
N ILE A 547 -3.29 -12.72 11.11
CA ILE A 547 -2.21 -11.73 11.19
C ILE A 547 -2.22 -10.99 12.53
N ASN A 548 -3.38 -10.78 13.11
CA ASN A 548 -3.61 -10.08 14.38
C ASN A 548 -3.81 -11.02 15.58
N SER A 549 -3.45 -12.32 15.46
CA SER A 549 -3.62 -13.32 16.52
C SER A 549 -2.51 -14.36 16.49
N THR A 550 -2.21 -14.94 17.64
CA THR A 550 -1.29 -16.08 17.78
C THR A 550 -2.00 -17.42 17.95
N SER A 551 -3.33 -17.42 18.05
CA SER A 551 -4.12 -18.64 18.23
C SER A 551 -4.37 -19.32 16.89
N ALA A 552 -4.14 -20.65 16.84
CA ALA A 552 -4.46 -21.46 15.69
C ALA A 552 -5.96 -21.41 15.35
N GLN A 553 -6.26 -21.27 14.07
CA GLN A 553 -7.61 -21.08 13.56
C GLN A 553 -7.99 -22.16 12.56
N TYR A 554 -9.30 -22.49 12.48
CA TYR A 554 -9.87 -23.14 11.31
C TYR A 554 -9.85 -22.17 10.13
N TRP A 555 -9.52 -22.66 8.90
CA TRP A 555 -9.53 -21.82 7.72
C TRP A 555 -10.15 -22.54 6.51
N TRP A 556 -10.80 -21.76 5.67
CA TRP A 556 -11.57 -22.23 4.55
C TRP A 556 -10.74 -22.70 3.35
N LEU A 557 -11.27 -23.73 2.68
CA LEU A 557 -10.88 -24.18 1.34
C LEU A 557 -12.05 -23.94 0.37
N ARG A 558 -11.76 -23.90 -0.95
CA ARG A 558 -12.80 -23.69 -1.96
C ARG A 558 -13.70 -24.90 -2.22
N SER A 559 -13.27 -26.08 -1.82
CA SER A 559 -13.96 -27.36 -2.08
C SER A 559 -15.26 -27.46 -1.29
N PRO A 560 -16.43 -27.62 -1.95
CA PRO A 560 -17.64 -28.01 -1.22
C PRO A 560 -17.51 -29.46 -0.74
N TYR A 561 -18.10 -29.77 0.42
CA TYR A 561 -18.15 -31.16 0.91
C TYR A 561 -19.11 -31.98 0.06
N SER A 562 -18.63 -33.05 -0.55
CA SER A 562 -19.39 -33.92 -1.44
C SER A 562 -20.48 -34.76 -0.73
N GLY A 563 -20.42 -34.88 0.60
CA GLY A 563 -21.40 -35.61 1.41
C GLY A 563 -22.55 -34.77 1.97
N HIS A 564 -22.49 -33.45 1.89
CA HIS A 564 -23.48 -32.54 2.48
C HIS A 564 -23.71 -31.31 1.58
N SER A 565 -24.96 -30.85 1.50
CA SER A 565 -25.34 -29.67 0.70
C SER A 565 -25.12 -28.33 1.40
N THR A 566 -24.56 -28.35 2.62
CA THR A 566 -24.43 -27.15 3.47
C THR A 566 -22.98 -26.80 3.83
N ASN A 567 -22.02 -27.71 3.61
CA ASN A 567 -20.69 -27.60 4.17
C ASN A 567 -19.63 -27.37 3.08
N PHE A 568 -18.59 -26.61 3.44
CA PHE A 568 -17.34 -26.52 2.70
C PHE A 568 -16.20 -27.16 3.47
N CYS A 569 -15.23 -27.66 2.75
CA CYS A 569 -13.98 -28.17 3.30
C CYS A 569 -13.14 -27.04 3.91
N GLY A 570 -12.26 -27.39 4.81
CA GLY A 570 -11.30 -26.48 5.41
C GLY A 570 -10.18 -27.25 6.13
N VAL A 571 -9.27 -26.50 6.68
CA VAL A 571 -8.20 -27.02 7.53
C VAL A 571 -8.54 -26.68 8.98
N GLY A 572 -8.59 -27.69 9.84
CA GLY A 572 -8.85 -27.53 11.27
C GLY A 572 -7.74 -26.76 11.98
N SER A 573 -8.01 -26.22 13.18
CA SER A 573 -6.99 -25.54 13.99
C SER A 573 -5.81 -26.44 14.38
N GLY A 574 -5.97 -27.76 14.31
CA GLY A 574 -4.89 -28.73 14.46
C GLY A 574 -4.24 -29.15 13.14
N GLY A 575 -4.54 -28.50 12.00
CA GLY A 575 -3.93 -28.73 10.69
C GLY A 575 -4.49 -29.90 9.88
N GLY A 576 -5.42 -30.68 10.41
CA GLY A 576 -6.09 -31.79 9.72
C GLY A 576 -7.21 -31.32 8.79
N ALA A 577 -7.59 -32.16 7.80
CA ALA A 577 -8.75 -31.90 6.97
C ALA A 577 -10.02 -31.85 7.82
N GLY A 578 -10.92 -30.95 7.47
CA GLY A 578 -12.19 -30.73 8.17
C GLY A 578 -13.24 -30.11 7.26
N PHE A 579 -14.43 -29.92 7.78
CA PHE A 579 -15.52 -29.22 7.10
C PHE A 579 -16.37 -28.45 8.10
N ASN A 580 -17.02 -27.41 7.63
CA ASN A 580 -17.98 -26.62 8.42
C ASN A 580 -19.13 -26.10 7.55
N GLY A 581 -20.23 -25.70 8.22
CA GLY A 581 -21.35 -25.08 7.54
C GLY A 581 -20.95 -23.77 6.87
N ALA A 582 -21.40 -23.55 5.65
CA ALA A 582 -21.03 -22.42 4.81
C ALA A 582 -21.26 -21.05 5.45
N ASN A 583 -22.21 -20.95 6.40
CA ASN A 583 -22.52 -19.75 7.18
C ASN A 583 -21.68 -19.60 8.47
N GLY A 584 -20.74 -20.49 8.73
CA GLY A 584 -19.75 -20.31 9.78
C GLY A 584 -18.71 -19.25 9.40
N SER A 585 -18.26 -18.46 10.36
CA SER A 585 -17.25 -17.42 10.16
C SER A 585 -15.88 -17.95 10.60
N TYR A 586 -14.97 -18.14 9.64
CA TYR A 586 -13.64 -18.71 9.89
C TYR A 586 -12.56 -18.00 9.09
N GLY A 587 -11.31 -18.40 9.31
CA GLY A 587 -10.14 -17.81 8.71
C GLY A 587 -10.10 -17.92 7.18
N VAL A 588 -9.54 -16.93 6.55
CA VAL A 588 -9.40 -16.82 5.09
C VAL A 588 -7.93 -16.78 4.72
N CYS A 589 -7.49 -17.67 3.83
CA CYS A 589 -6.13 -17.78 3.33
C CYS A 589 -6.14 -17.66 1.80
N PRO A 590 -6.03 -16.44 1.25
CA PRO A 590 -6.08 -16.26 -0.20
C PRO A 590 -4.87 -16.86 -0.91
N CYS A 591 -5.11 -17.31 -2.15
CA CYS A 591 -4.12 -17.62 -3.16
C CYS A 591 -4.31 -16.70 -4.36
N PHE A 592 -3.25 -16.51 -5.14
CA PHE A 592 -3.30 -15.86 -6.44
C PHE A 592 -2.25 -16.48 -7.37
N ALA A 593 -2.49 -16.36 -8.67
CA ALA A 593 -1.60 -16.85 -9.71
C ALA A 593 -0.79 -15.70 -10.33
N ILE A 594 0.41 -16.02 -10.80
CA ILE A 594 1.33 -15.11 -11.51
C ILE A 594 1.68 -15.69 -12.88
#